data_1dbc99c03544bd9913f339e863b71b10
#
_entry.id   1dbc99c03544bd9913f339e863b71b10
#
_cell.length_a   1.000
_cell.length_b   1.000
_cell.length_c   1.000
_cell.angle_alpha   90.00
_cell.angle_beta   90.00
_cell.angle_gamma   90.00
#
_symmetry.space_group_name_H-M   'P 1'
#
loop_
_entity.id
_entity.type
_entity.pdbx_description
1 polymer ?
#
loop_
_entity_poly.entity_id
_entity_poly.type
_entity_poly.pdbx_seq_one_letter_code
_entity_poly.pdbx_strand_id
1 'polypeptide(L)'
;MATESSPFDTEVSTRKTSVSQRKQIIAIANSHISGRKLGAPLTNMALSILRDKSYDAADYCLQYRGVSVNGKDLRSNTFFIKDHGMLIGLLCINFGDSRYRAISDHILKLCHPDLFVTDVLAQPLPESEDDISARSSPEKFRNSADAVALDAINRELERMGVTPGHLTHSERLQVITSLESAGIFLLKGAIKSAAAALGCSTASIYRYLSQINPSD
;
A
#
# COMPACT_ATOMS: atom_id res chain seq x y z
N MET A 1 14.41 -19.79 27.26
CA MET A 1 13.01 -19.38 27.04
C MET A 1 12.96 -18.64 25.72
N ALA A 2 12.43 -19.28 24.68
CA ALA A 2 12.20 -18.61 23.41
C ALA A 2 10.99 -17.68 23.60
N THR A 3 11.20 -16.38 23.50
CA THR A 3 10.10 -15.41 23.47
C THR A 3 9.26 -15.70 22.22
N GLU A 4 8.05 -16.20 22.42
CA GLU A 4 7.08 -16.34 21.33
C GLU A 4 6.90 -14.97 20.71
N SER A 5 7.42 -14.79 19.49
CA SER A 5 7.22 -13.55 18.75
C SER A 5 5.76 -13.46 18.33
N SER A 6 5.08 -12.41 18.78
CA SER A 6 3.69 -12.12 18.36
C SER A 6 3.55 -12.20 16.83
N PRO A 7 2.48 -12.81 16.31
CA PRO A 7 2.19 -12.82 14.87
C PRO A 7 1.66 -11.47 14.35
N PHE A 8 1.43 -10.50 15.25
CA PHE A 8 0.88 -9.19 14.90
C PHE A 8 1.94 -8.11 14.99
N ASP A 9 1.96 -7.22 14.01
CA ASP A 9 2.56 -5.91 14.17
C ASP A 9 1.49 -4.81 14.27
N THR A 10 1.86 -3.70 14.88
CA THR A 10 0.97 -2.56 15.04
C THR A 10 1.73 -1.31 14.65
N GLU A 11 1.19 -0.59 13.67
CA GLU A 11 1.77 0.65 13.16
C GLU A 11 0.81 1.81 13.44
N VAL A 12 1.34 2.94 13.91
CA VAL A 12 0.60 4.19 14.04
C VAL A 12 1.22 5.23 13.12
N SER A 13 0.41 5.79 12.24
CA SER A 13 0.79 6.93 11.41
C SER A 13 -0.08 8.14 11.72
N THR A 14 0.48 9.34 11.64
CA THR A 14 -0.29 10.58 11.92
C THR A 14 -0.36 11.50 10.72
N ARG A 15 -1.46 12.25 10.69
CA ARG A 15 -1.62 13.46 9.91
C ARG A 15 -1.53 14.66 10.85
N LYS A 16 -0.40 15.37 10.95
CA LYS A 16 -0.33 16.63 11.69
C LYS A 16 -0.78 17.81 10.83
N THR A 17 -1.50 18.74 11.47
CA THR A 17 -2.16 19.91 10.86
C THR A 17 -1.30 21.18 10.79
N SER A 18 0.03 21.12 10.80
CA SER A 18 0.89 22.31 10.67
C SER A 18 2.10 22.07 9.76
N VAL A 19 2.33 23.03 8.95
CA VAL A 19 3.40 23.46 8.01
C VAL A 19 4.60 22.53 7.64
N SER A 20 4.82 21.38 8.29
CA SER A 20 5.85 20.40 7.88
C SER A 20 5.34 18.97 8.09
N GLN A 21 4.37 18.58 7.28
CA GLN A 21 3.64 17.32 7.49
C GLN A 21 4.39 16.15 6.87
N ARG A 22 5.18 15.47 7.68
CA ARG A 22 5.70 14.16 7.30
C ARG A 22 4.61 13.11 7.53
N LYS A 23 3.98 12.66 6.45
CA LYS A 23 3.05 11.52 6.43
C LYS A 23 3.88 10.24 6.54
N GLN A 24 4.12 9.77 7.76
CA GLN A 24 5.05 8.68 8.06
C GLN A 24 4.62 7.93 9.32
N ILE A 25 5.20 6.75 9.51
CA ILE A 25 5.05 5.96 10.74
C ILE A 25 5.74 6.71 11.90
N ILE A 26 4.99 6.90 12.99
CA ILE A 26 5.49 7.54 14.21
C ILE A 26 5.66 6.57 15.38
N ALA A 27 5.00 5.44 15.33
CA ALA A 27 5.16 4.36 16.29
C ALA A 27 4.97 3.01 15.57
N ILE A 28 5.71 2.00 16.00
CA ILE A 28 5.63 0.65 15.46
C ILE A 28 6.01 -0.35 16.56
N ALA A 29 5.27 -1.44 16.65
CA ALA A 29 5.58 -2.60 17.47
C ALA A 29 5.66 -3.84 16.58
N ASN A 30 6.54 -4.81 16.94
CA ASN A 30 6.74 -6.06 16.19
C ASN A 30 7.07 -5.88 14.69
N SER A 31 7.85 -4.86 14.37
CA SER A 31 8.18 -4.43 13.00
C SER A 31 8.76 -5.55 12.09
N HIS A 32 9.15 -6.69 12.66
CA HIS A 32 9.64 -7.86 11.92
C HIS A 32 8.57 -8.53 11.05
N ILE A 33 7.28 -8.29 11.32
CA ILE A 33 6.16 -8.83 10.55
C ILE A 33 6.05 -8.12 9.20
N SER A 34 5.88 -6.81 9.20
CA SER A 34 5.78 -6.00 7.98
C SER A 34 7.16 -5.68 7.37
N GLY A 35 8.22 -5.70 8.18
CA GLY A 35 9.57 -5.28 7.79
C GLY A 35 9.72 -3.76 7.69
N ARG A 36 8.77 -2.99 8.21
CA ARG A 36 8.78 -1.53 8.17
C ARG A 36 9.56 -0.93 9.34
N LYS A 37 9.87 0.35 9.23
CA LYS A 37 10.66 1.10 10.23
C LYS A 37 9.97 2.41 10.58
N LEU A 38 10.30 2.96 11.76
CA LEU A 38 9.91 4.33 12.12
C LEU A 38 10.35 5.31 11.02
N GLY A 39 9.48 6.25 10.72
CA GLY A 39 9.71 7.23 9.66
C GLY A 39 9.43 6.71 8.24
N ALA A 40 9.09 5.43 8.05
CA ALA A 40 8.68 4.93 6.75
C ALA A 40 7.43 5.67 6.22
N PRO A 41 7.32 5.91 4.90
CA PRO A 41 6.23 6.67 4.31
C PRO A 41 4.89 5.91 4.42
N LEU A 42 3.78 6.56 4.14
CA LEU A 42 2.48 5.91 4.03
C LEU A 42 2.48 4.88 2.88
N THR A 43 1.71 3.83 3.05
CA THR A 43 1.47 2.81 2.03
C THR A 43 0.51 3.32 0.95
N ASN A 44 0.42 2.60 -0.17
CA ASN A 44 -0.58 2.88 -1.21
C ASN A 44 -2.02 2.89 -0.64
N MET A 45 -2.36 1.96 0.26
CA MET A 45 -3.68 1.92 0.89
C MET A 45 -3.92 3.17 1.76
N ALA A 46 -2.97 3.54 2.61
CA ALA A 46 -3.08 4.73 3.44
C ALA A 46 -3.17 6.03 2.61
N LEU A 47 -2.49 6.08 1.47
CA LEU A 47 -2.58 7.21 0.53
C LEU A 47 -3.96 7.28 -0.15
N SER A 48 -4.50 6.14 -0.58
CA SER A 48 -5.85 6.04 -1.12
C SER A 48 -6.90 6.54 -0.09
N ILE A 49 -6.86 6.03 1.15
CA ILE A 49 -7.74 6.48 2.24
C ILE A 49 -7.71 8.01 2.40
N LEU A 50 -6.51 8.61 2.33
CA LEU A 50 -6.36 10.08 2.46
C LEU A 50 -6.92 10.81 1.25
N ARG A 51 -6.76 10.28 0.05
CA ARG A 51 -7.19 10.89 -1.20
C ARG A 51 -8.70 10.82 -1.37
N ASP A 52 -9.27 9.63 -1.16
CA ASP A 52 -10.69 9.35 -1.39
C ASP A 52 -11.56 9.79 -0.22
N LYS A 53 -10.93 10.21 0.90
CA LYS A 53 -11.61 10.56 2.14
C LYS A 53 -12.56 9.47 2.65
N SER A 54 -12.25 8.20 2.39
CA SER A 54 -13.06 7.07 2.82
C SER A 54 -13.28 7.02 4.33
N TYR A 55 -12.43 7.72 5.10
CA TYR A 55 -12.62 7.94 6.54
C TYR A 55 -13.85 8.79 6.89
N ASP A 56 -14.45 9.52 5.95
CA ASP A 56 -15.69 10.28 6.21
C ASP A 56 -16.90 9.34 6.31
N ALA A 57 -16.86 8.20 5.59
CA ALA A 57 -17.94 7.22 5.53
C ALA A 57 -17.77 6.05 6.51
N ALA A 58 -16.54 5.77 6.98
CA ALA A 58 -16.23 4.64 7.84
C ALA A 58 -15.22 5.01 8.93
N ASP A 59 -15.07 4.15 9.94
CA ASP A 59 -14.07 4.30 11.00
C ASP A 59 -12.90 3.33 10.85
N TYR A 60 -13.00 2.38 9.92
CA TYR A 60 -11.99 1.35 9.70
C TYR A 60 -12.06 0.77 8.29
N CYS A 61 -11.00 0.06 7.91
CA CYS A 61 -10.92 -0.85 6.77
C CYS A 61 -10.29 -2.15 7.26
N LEU A 62 -11.00 -3.27 7.13
CA LEU A 62 -10.60 -4.55 7.71
C LEU A 62 -10.29 -5.60 6.65
N GLN A 63 -9.48 -6.59 7.05
CA GLN A 63 -9.24 -7.87 6.36
C GLN A 63 -8.74 -7.74 4.91
N TYR A 64 -8.02 -6.70 4.59
CA TYR A 64 -7.46 -6.55 3.25
C TYR A 64 -6.05 -7.16 3.16
N ARG A 65 -5.64 -7.52 1.95
CA ARG A 65 -4.34 -8.13 1.67
C ARG A 65 -3.23 -7.09 1.69
N GLY A 66 -2.17 -7.37 2.46
CA GLY A 66 -0.91 -6.64 2.43
C GLY A 66 0.24 -7.54 1.98
N VAL A 67 1.33 -6.92 1.50
CA VAL A 67 2.58 -7.61 1.17
C VAL A 67 3.72 -6.91 1.89
N SER A 68 4.38 -7.63 2.81
CA SER A 68 5.50 -7.13 3.61
C SER A 68 6.67 -6.66 2.75
N VAL A 69 7.62 -5.95 3.34
CA VAL A 69 8.88 -5.56 2.65
C VAL A 69 9.61 -6.77 2.07
N ASN A 70 9.50 -7.93 2.73
CA ASN A 70 10.15 -9.19 2.34
C ASN A 70 9.26 -10.06 1.43
N GLY A 71 8.18 -9.53 0.88
CA GLY A 71 7.30 -10.25 -0.05
C GLY A 71 6.35 -11.26 0.59
N LYS A 72 6.20 -11.29 1.93
CA LYS A 72 5.25 -12.18 2.61
C LYS A 72 3.86 -11.58 2.62
N ASP A 73 2.86 -12.42 2.39
CA ASP A 73 1.45 -12.02 2.53
C ASP A 73 1.11 -11.71 3.98
N LEU A 74 0.34 -10.66 4.16
CA LEU A 74 -0.19 -10.20 5.43
C LEU A 74 -1.68 -9.97 5.30
N ARG A 75 -2.40 -10.15 6.39
CA ARG A 75 -3.77 -9.66 6.56
C ARG A 75 -3.70 -8.36 7.34
N SER A 76 -4.20 -7.30 6.74
CA SER A 76 -4.09 -5.94 7.26
C SER A 76 -5.46 -5.41 7.69
N ASN A 77 -5.46 -4.60 8.75
CA ASN A 77 -6.62 -3.88 9.25
C ASN A 77 -6.18 -2.46 9.59
N THR A 78 -6.95 -1.46 9.16
CA THR A 78 -6.65 -0.06 9.45
C THR A 78 -7.83 0.61 10.13
N PHE A 79 -7.58 1.23 11.27
CA PHE A 79 -8.52 2.03 12.03
C PHE A 79 -8.20 3.51 11.83
N PHE A 80 -9.23 4.32 11.67
CA PHE A 80 -9.11 5.75 11.42
C PHE A 80 -9.23 6.51 12.75
N ILE A 81 -8.14 7.15 13.17
CA ILE A 81 -8.12 7.96 14.39
C ILE A 81 -8.62 9.36 14.00
N LYS A 82 -9.77 9.74 14.52
CA LYS A 82 -10.43 11.01 14.23
C LYS A 82 -10.48 11.90 15.49
N ASP A 83 -10.41 13.20 15.28
CA ASP A 83 -10.67 14.24 16.29
C ASP A 83 -11.67 15.23 15.69
N HIS A 84 -12.83 15.39 16.36
CA HIS A 84 -13.94 16.21 15.85
C HIS A 84 -14.27 15.95 14.37
N GLY A 85 -14.30 14.67 13.96
CA GLY A 85 -14.58 14.25 12.59
C GLY A 85 -13.39 14.36 11.62
N MET A 86 -12.28 14.99 12.02
CA MET A 86 -11.09 15.11 11.19
C MET A 86 -10.13 13.95 11.41
N LEU A 87 -9.66 13.34 10.33
CA LEU A 87 -8.65 12.30 10.41
C LEU A 87 -7.32 12.87 10.92
N ILE A 88 -6.87 12.41 12.09
CA ILE A 88 -5.59 12.79 12.69
C ILE A 88 -4.52 11.69 12.60
N GLY A 89 -4.92 10.44 12.38
CA GLY A 89 -4.00 9.32 12.28
C GLY A 89 -4.64 8.04 11.77
N LEU A 90 -3.79 7.05 11.51
CA LEU A 90 -4.18 5.69 11.15
C LEU A 90 -3.47 4.73 12.11
N LEU A 91 -4.20 3.75 12.62
CA LEU A 91 -3.68 2.62 13.37
C LEU A 91 -3.81 1.38 12.48
N CYS A 92 -2.68 0.82 12.03
CA CYS A 92 -2.65 -0.37 11.20
C CYS A 92 -2.23 -1.58 12.05
N ILE A 93 -2.97 -2.67 11.95
CA ILE A 93 -2.65 -3.95 12.58
C ILE A 93 -2.48 -5.00 11.50
N ASN A 94 -1.27 -5.54 11.38
CA ASN A 94 -0.92 -6.50 10.34
C ASN A 94 -0.67 -7.88 10.97
N PHE A 95 -1.25 -8.90 10.38
CA PHE A 95 -1.13 -10.28 10.82
C PHE A 95 -0.40 -11.11 9.75
N GLY A 96 0.70 -11.76 10.17
CA GLY A 96 1.45 -12.68 9.32
C GLY A 96 1.05 -14.12 9.58
N ASP A 97 0.32 -14.73 8.64
CA ASP A 97 -0.21 -16.09 8.76
C ASP A 97 0.68 -17.19 8.16
N SER A 98 1.86 -16.83 7.65
CA SER A 98 2.75 -17.76 6.94
C SER A 98 3.12 -19.01 7.76
N ARG A 99 3.25 -18.88 9.07
CA ARG A 99 3.53 -20.04 9.96
C ARG A 99 2.31 -20.97 10.08
N TYR A 100 1.11 -20.41 10.16
CA TYR A 100 -0.13 -21.18 10.25
C TYR A 100 -0.41 -21.90 8.94
N ARG A 101 -0.18 -21.25 7.80
CA ARG A 101 -0.28 -21.87 6.49
C ARG A 101 0.69 -23.05 6.36
N ALA A 102 1.96 -22.86 6.73
CA ALA A 102 2.94 -23.95 6.70
C ALA A 102 2.54 -25.16 7.56
N ILE A 103 1.96 -24.92 8.75
CA ILE A 103 1.44 -25.99 9.61
C ILE A 103 0.23 -26.67 8.96
N SER A 104 -0.72 -25.90 8.42
CA SER A 104 -1.87 -26.43 7.68
C SER A 104 -1.43 -27.31 6.51
N ASP A 105 -0.47 -26.85 5.72
CA ASP A 105 0.09 -27.61 4.60
C ASP A 105 0.72 -28.92 5.05
N HIS A 106 1.45 -28.91 6.18
CA HIS A 106 2.03 -30.13 6.75
C HIS A 106 0.96 -31.12 7.22
N ILE A 107 -0.08 -30.63 7.91
CA ILE A 107 -1.18 -31.47 8.37
C ILE A 107 -1.92 -32.08 7.18
N LEU A 108 -2.23 -31.29 6.16
CA LEU A 108 -2.91 -31.76 4.97
C LEU A 108 -2.08 -32.82 4.23
N LYS A 109 -0.78 -32.57 4.03
CA LYS A 109 0.14 -33.55 3.42
C LYS A 109 0.31 -34.83 4.23
N LEU A 110 0.18 -34.76 5.55
CA LEU A 110 0.22 -35.94 6.43
C LEU A 110 -1.04 -36.79 6.26
N CYS A 111 -2.21 -36.13 6.17
CA CYS A 111 -3.50 -36.82 6.03
C CYS A 111 -3.79 -37.27 4.59
N HIS A 112 -3.28 -36.53 3.60
CA HIS A 112 -3.52 -36.73 2.19
C HIS A 112 -2.19 -36.60 1.42
N PRO A 113 -1.37 -37.66 1.34
CA PRO A 113 -0.05 -37.58 0.70
C PRO A 113 -0.11 -37.54 -0.85
N ASP A 114 -1.29 -37.56 -1.45
CA ASP A 114 -1.53 -37.53 -2.88
C ASP A 114 -1.56 -36.10 -3.47
N LEU A 115 -1.57 -36.03 -4.80
CA LEU A 115 -1.58 -34.75 -5.54
C LEU A 115 -2.86 -33.93 -5.33
N PHE A 116 -3.95 -34.54 -4.84
CA PHE A 116 -5.23 -33.86 -4.58
C PHE A 116 -5.07 -32.66 -3.63
N VAL A 117 -4.23 -32.78 -2.60
CA VAL A 117 -3.96 -31.70 -1.66
C VAL A 117 -3.29 -30.51 -2.33
N THR A 118 -2.39 -30.76 -3.29
CA THR A 118 -1.73 -29.70 -4.04
C THR A 118 -2.73 -28.92 -4.87
N ASP A 119 -3.68 -29.58 -5.51
CA ASP A 119 -4.73 -28.96 -6.32
C ASP A 119 -5.74 -28.17 -5.46
N VAL A 120 -6.11 -28.71 -4.30
CA VAL A 120 -7.05 -28.03 -3.37
C VAL A 120 -6.41 -26.80 -2.71
N LEU A 121 -5.12 -26.88 -2.33
CA LEU A 121 -4.40 -25.74 -1.73
C LEU A 121 -4.03 -24.66 -2.76
N ALA A 122 -3.92 -25.01 -4.03
CA ALA A 122 -3.66 -24.06 -5.10
C ALA A 122 -4.90 -23.23 -5.48
N GLN A 123 -6.10 -23.69 -5.10
CA GLN A 123 -7.31 -22.92 -5.34
C GLN A 123 -7.38 -21.71 -4.37
N PRO A 124 -7.55 -20.49 -4.87
CA PRO A 124 -7.83 -19.36 -4.01
C PRO A 124 -9.14 -19.64 -3.25
N LEU A 125 -9.13 -19.39 -1.96
CA LEU A 125 -10.38 -19.43 -1.17
C LEU A 125 -11.41 -18.52 -1.86
N PRO A 126 -12.69 -18.93 -1.96
CA PRO A 126 -13.73 -18.09 -2.51
C PRO A 126 -13.73 -16.77 -1.72
N GLU A 127 -13.51 -15.69 -2.44
CA GLU A 127 -13.56 -14.34 -1.87
C GLU A 127 -14.98 -14.11 -1.39
N SER A 128 -15.16 -13.69 -0.14
CA SER A 128 -16.46 -13.29 0.37
C SER A 128 -16.94 -12.07 -0.44
N GLU A 129 -18.18 -12.04 -0.85
CA GLU A 129 -18.76 -10.97 -1.68
C GLU A 129 -18.67 -9.57 -1.03
N ASP A 130 -18.40 -9.51 0.28
CA ASP A 130 -18.20 -8.28 1.05
C ASP A 130 -16.77 -7.74 0.99
N ASP A 131 -15.87 -8.36 0.23
CA ASP A 131 -14.45 -7.99 0.22
C ASP A 131 -14.22 -6.77 -0.69
N ILE A 132 -14.30 -5.58 -0.08
CA ILE A 132 -13.84 -4.31 -0.69
C ILE A 132 -12.38 -4.44 -1.17
N SER A 133 -11.62 -5.41 -0.63
CA SER A 133 -10.24 -5.70 -0.98
C SER A 133 -10.07 -6.34 -2.37
N ALA A 134 -11.11 -7.00 -2.91
CA ALA A 134 -11.05 -7.65 -4.23
C ALA A 134 -10.88 -6.65 -5.40
N ARG A 135 -11.15 -5.36 -5.17
CA ARG A 135 -11.08 -4.30 -6.19
C ARG A 135 -9.81 -3.45 -6.13
N SER A 136 -8.99 -3.58 -5.11
CA SER A 136 -7.77 -2.81 -4.95
C SER A 136 -6.51 -3.68 -5.01
N SER A 137 -5.45 -3.16 -5.66
CA SER A 137 -4.13 -3.79 -5.57
C SER A 137 -3.73 -3.99 -4.11
N PRO A 138 -3.07 -5.10 -3.76
CA PRO A 138 -2.67 -5.36 -2.37
C PRO A 138 -1.84 -4.20 -1.81
N GLU A 139 -2.00 -3.92 -0.52
CA GLU A 139 -1.18 -2.95 0.17
C GLU A 139 0.29 -3.38 0.11
N LYS A 140 1.16 -2.50 -0.37
CA LYS A 140 2.60 -2.76 -0.44
C LYS A 140 3.34 -1.97 0.63
N PHE A 141 4.04 -2.69 1.49
CA PHE A 141 4.86 -2.11 2.53
C PHE A 141 6.23 -1.74 1.97
N ARG A 142 6.60 -0.45 2.01
CA ARG A 142 7.89 0.08 1.56
C ARG A 142 8.48 0.99 2.62
N ASN A 143 9.79 1.08 2.67
CA ASN A 143 10.51 1.90 3.64
C ASN A 143 10.96 3.26 3.09
N SER A 144 10.75 3.54 1.80
CA SER A 144 11.07 4.84 1.21
C SER A 144 9.96 5.36 0.30
N ALA A 145 9.81 6.68 0.24
CA ALA A 145 8.85 7.34 -0.64
C ALA A 145 9.16 7.08 -2.13
N ASP A 146 10.44 7.00 -2.48
CA ASP A 146 10.89 6.68 -3.84
C ASP A 146 10.41 5.29 -4.26
N ALA A 147 10.52 4.28 -3.37
CA ALA A 147 10.05 2.94 -3.66
C ALA A 147 8.52 2.87 -3.84
N VAL A 148 7.75 3.64 -3.06
CA VAL A 148 6.29 3.74 -3.23
C VAL A 148 5.95 4.38 -4.57
N ALA A 149 6.63 5.48 -4.92
CA ALA A 149 6.41 6.18 -6.18
C ALA A 149 6.77 5.30 -7.39
N LEU A 150 7.94 4.63 -7.36
CA LEU A 150 8.38 3.74 -8.43
C LEU A 150 7.45 2.54 -8.62
N ASP A 151 6.97 1.92 -7.54
CA ASP A 151 6.00 0.83 -7.63
C ASP A 151 4.69 1.28 -8.30
N ALA A 152 4.21 2.48 -7.99
CA ALA A 152 3.00 3.03 -8.60
C ALA A 152 3.21 3.32 -10.10
N ILE A 153 4.35 3.93 -10.45
CA ILE A 153 4.71 4.22 -11.84
C ILE A 153 4.83 2.94 -12.66
N ASN A 154 5.60 1.97 -12.18
CA ASN A 154 5.82 0.70 -12.90
C ASN A 154 4.49 -0.03 -13.14
N ARG A 155 3.61 -0.09 -12.14
CA ARG A 155 2.28 -0.69 -12.28
C ARG A 155 1.46 0.00 -13.37
N GLU A 156 1.50 1.31 -13.43
CA GLU A 156 0.75 2.06 -14.43
C GLU A 156 1.30 1.86 -15.83
N LEU A 157 2.63 1.85 -15.97
CA LEU A 157 3.31 1.56 -17.23
C LEU A 157 3.03 0.13 -17.73
N GLU A 158 3.05 -0.85 -16.83
CA GLU A 158 2.68 -2.25 -17.13
C GLU A 158 1.23 -2.34 -17.59
N ARG A 159 0.30 -1.66 -16.88
CA ARG A 159 -1.13 -1.63 -17.25
C ARG A 159 -1.36 -1.03 -18.64
N MET A 160 -0.57 -0.03 -19.02
CA MET A 160 -0.64 0.63 -20.33
C MET A 160 0.15 -0.12 -21.42
N GLY A 161 1.00 -1.07 -21.05
CA GLY A 161 1.87 -1.79 -21.99
C GLY A 161 2.96 -0.91 -22.60
N VAL A 162 3.40 0.15 -21.91
CA VAL A 162 4.36 1.14 -22.42
C VAL A 162 5.66 1.15 -21.63
N THR A 163 6.74 1.61 -22.24
CA THR A 163 8.05 1.73 -21.59
C THR A 163 8.39 3.19 -21.31
N PRO A 164 9.10 3.50 -20.21
CA PRO A 164 9.38 4.88 -19.79
C PRO A 164 10.06 5.77 -20.86
N GLY A 165 10.93 5.17 -21.69
CA GLY A 165 11.73 5.90 -22.68
C GLY A 165 10.96 6.39 -23.91
N HIS A 166 9.76 5.89 -24.16
CA HIS A 166 9.00 6.14 -25.40
C HIS A 166 7.60 6.71 -25.14
N LEU A 167 7.35 7.26 -23.96
CA LEU A 167 6.06 7.83 -23.62
C LEU A 167 5.76 9.09 -24.47
N THR A 168 4.60 9.09 -25.11
CA THR A 168 4.02 10.28 -25.72
C THR A 168 3.57 11.28 -24.64
N HIS A 169 3.24 12.50 -25.06
CA HIS A 169 2.68 13.52 -24.14
C HIS A 169 1.37 13.04 -23.49
N SER A 170 0.50 12.40 -24.27
CA SER A 170 -0.79 11.88 -23.78
C SER A 170 -0.60 10.77 -22.74
N GLU A 171 0.29 9.81 -23.01
CA GLU A 171 0.59 8.72 -22.08
C GLU A 171 1.22 9.22 -20.78
N ARG A 172 2.13 10.21 -20.84
CA ARG A 172 2.67 10.85 -19.63
C ARG A 172 1.58 11.52 -18.81
N LEU A 173 0.67 12.26 -19.47
CA LEU A 173 -0.46 12.88 -18.78
C LEU A 173 -1.33 11.83 -18.10
N GLN A 174 -1.62 10.72 -18.77
CA GLN A 174 -2.41 9.62 -18.22
C GLN A 174 -1.75 8.98 -16.99
N VAL A 175 -0.44 8.69 -17.05
CA VAL A 175 0.33 8.17 -15.91
C VAL A 175 0.27 9.16 -14.74
N ILE A 176 0.52 10.45 -14.99
CA ILE A 176 0.53 11.48 -13.95
C ILE A 176 -0.87 11.65 -13.32
N THR A 177 -1.93 11.56 -14.12
CA THR A 177 -3.32 11.59 -13.63
C THR A 177 -3.59 10.41 -12.70
N SER A 178 -3.16 9.21 -13.08
CA SER A 178 -3.30 8.00 -12.24
C SER A 178 -2.52 8.13 -10.92
N LEU A 179 -1.28 8.63 -10.97
CA LEU A 179 -0.45 8.85 -9.78
C LEU A 179 -1.05 9.91 -8.84
N GLU A 180 -1.61 10.97 -9.38
CA GLU A 180 -2.29 12.01 -8.61
C GLU A 180 -3.56 11.45 -7.94
N SER A 181 -4.36 10.68 -8.69
CA SER A 181 -5.54 10.01 -8.16
C SER A 181 -5.19 8.98 -7.08
N ALA A 182 -4.05 8.32 -7.19
CA ALA A 182 -3.52 7.42 -6.16
C ALA A 182 -2.88 8.15 -4.96
N GLY A 183 -2.81 9.49 -4.96
CA GLY A 183 -2.24 10.28 -3.88
C GLY A 183 -0.71 10.21 -3.76
N ILE A 184 -0.01 9.73 -4.80
CA ILE A 184 1.44 9.55 -4.77
C ILE A 184 2.19 10.87 -4.55
N PHE A 185 1.70 11.96 -5.12
CA PHE A 185 2.31 13.29 -4.97
C PHE A 185 2.10 13.91 -3.58
N LEU A 186 1.35 13.26 -2.69
CA LEU A 186 1.33 13.59 -1.27
C LEU A 186 2.62 13.19 -0.54
N LEU A 187 3.44 12.32 -1.12
CA LEU A 187 4.72 11.91 -0.56
C LEU A 187 5.82 12.92 -0.89
N LYS A 188 6.63 13.25 0.13
CA LYS A 188 7.80 14.12 -0.07
C LYS A 188 8.80 13.46 -1.01
N GLY A 189 9.16 14.14 -2.10
CA GLY A 189 10.12 13.64 -3.08
C GLY A 189 9.50 12.90 -4.26
N ALA A 190 8.23 12.52 -4.21
CA ALA A 190 7.55 11.75 -5.26
C ALA A 190 7.60 12.44 -6.64
N ILE A 191 7.53 13.78 -6.68
CA ILE A 191 7.65 14.56 -7.93
C ILE A 191 9.03 14.32 -8.58
N LYS A 192 10.11 14.31 -7.77
CA LYS A 192 11.46 14.06 -8.28
C LYS A 192 11.60 12.63 -8.79
N SER A 193 11.07 11.66 -8.05
CA SER A 193 11.10 10.25 -8.43
C SER A 193 10.28 10.00 -9.71
N ALA A 194 9.10 10.62 -9.83
CA ALA A 194 8.28 10.56 -11.04
C ALA A 194 8.98 11.20 -12.25
N ALA A 195 9.59 12.37 -12.08
CA ALA A 195 10.33 13.03 -13.15
C ALA A 195 11.47 12.16 -13.68
N ALA A 196 12.25 11.57 -12.78
CA ALA A 196 13.35 10.67 -13.14
C ALA A 196 12.84 9.41 -13.86
N ALA A 197 11.80 8.76 -13.33
CA ALA A 197 11.25 7.53 -13.91
C ALA A 197 10.58 7.75 -15.28
N LEU A 198 9.92 8.90 -15.49
CA LEU A 198 9.24 9.22 -16.75
C LEU A 198 10.14 9.97 -17.76
N GLY A 199 11.42 10.15 -17.44
CA GLY A 199 12.39 10.82 -18.34
C GLY A 199 12.04 12.28 -18.64
N CYS A 200 11.53 13.03 -17.65
CA CYS A 200 11.16 14.44 -17.84
C CYS A 200 11.64 15.31 -16.66
N SER A 201 11.49 16.63 -16.78
CA SER A 201 11.86 17.54 -15.70
C SER A 201 10.77 17.62 -14.62
N THR A 202 11.14 18.00 -13.39
CA THR A 202 10.18 18.30 -12.33
C THR A 202 9.21 19.41 -12.72
N ALA A 203 9.68 20.41 -13.47
CA ALA A 203 8.84 21.48 -14.01
C ALA A 203 7.76 20.93 -14.97
N SER A 204 8.09 19.89 -15.74
CA SER A 204 7.11 19.22 -16.60
C SER A 204 6.03 18.52 -15.76
N ILE A 205 6.39 17.86 -14.68
CA ILE A 205 5.43 17.23 -13.76
C ILE A 205 4.47 18.27 -13.19
N TYR A 206 4.98 19.42 -12.69
CA TYR A 206 4.13 20.50 -12.17
C TYR A 206 3.17 21.04 -13.24
N ARG A 207 3.62 21.17 -14.49
CA ARG A 207 2.76 21.61 -15.60
C ARG A 207 1.63 20.62 -15.87
N TYR A 208 1.90 19.32 -15.85
CA TYR A 208 0.87 18.29 -15.96
C TYR A 208 -0.11 18.34 -14.81
N LEU A 209 0.37 18.47 -13.57
CA LEU A 209 -0.49 18.59 -12.39
C LEU A 209 -1.41 19.82 -12.46
N SER A 210 -0.90 20.96 -12.97
CA SER A 210 -1.73 22.17 -13.18
C SER A 210 -2.80 21.96 -14.25
N GLN A 211 -2.56 21.10 -15.24
CA GLN A 211 -3.58 20.73 -16.24
C GLN A 211 -4.67 19.83 -15.66
N ILE A 212 -4.30 18.95 -14.73
CA ILE A 212 -5.23 18.00 -14.08
C ILE A 212 -6.08 18.68 -13.01
N ASN A 213 -5.48 19.58 -12.24
CA ASN A 213 -6.13 20.35 -11.18
C ASN A 213 -6.05 21.84 -11.53
N PRO A 214 -6.87 22.35 -12.49
CA PRO A 214 -6.91 23.77 -12.73
C PRO A 214 -7.35 24.46 -11.42
N SER A 215 -6.53 25.37 -10.92
CA SER A 215 -6.91 26.21 -9.80
C SER A 215 -8.06 27.10 -10.27
N ASP A 216 -9.22 27.01 -9.59
CA ASP A 216 -10.30 27.97 -9.69
C ASP A 216 -9.85 29.37 -9.27
#